data_8e85acda9ee768ff143e410b28759f3d
#
_entry.id   8e85acda9ee768ff143e410b28759f3d
#
_cell.length_a   1.000
_cell.length_b   1.000
_cell.length_c   1.000
_cell.angle_alpha   90.00
_cell.angle_beta   90.00
_cell.angle_gamma   90.00
#
_symmetry.space_group_name_H-M   'P 1'
#
loop_
_entity.id
_entity.type
_entity.pdbx_description
1 polymer ?
#
loop_
_entity_poly.entity_id
_entity_poly.type
_entity_poly.pdbx_seq_one_letter_code
_entity_poly.pdbx_strand_id
1 'polypeptide(L)'
;VDIEIMGHDFNTTTNLAHSIAEKARQIPGAEDIKISRDEDKSELRIMLDQDKLARHGLTTSEVGSYMRNRIYGYRNSKYKENGEEYDIIVRFDEKYRSSITEIENIIIPDGKGQKVRLKELGEIQEFFSPPNIERKSKQRLLKVSITPAAGVALGDIATAAQEIIDNTEIPQEVSMYIGGSYEDQQESFSSLFLLLLLSLMLVYIVMAAQFESFKM
;
A
#
# COMPACT_ATOMS: atom_id res chain seq x y z
N VAL A 1 -9.98 -9.18 -6.76
CA VAL A 1 -9.67 -8.94 -8.19
C VAL A 1 -9.11 -7.54 -8.29
N ASP A 2 -7.99 -7.41 -8.99
CA ASP A 2 -7.38 -6.11 -9.22
C ASP A 2 -7.45 -5.76 -10.70
N ILE A 3 -7.94 -4.56 -11.02
CA ILE A 3 -7.78 -3.98 -12.35
C ILE A 3 -6.49 -3.17 -12.31
N GLU A 4 -5.48 -3.64 -13.03
CA GLU A 4 -4.16 -3.03 -13.12
C GLU A 4 -4.12 -2.04 -14.28
N ILE A 5 -3.82 -0.78 -13.99
CA ILE A 5 -3.74 0.31 -14.95
C ILE A 5 -2.28 0.74 -15.01
N MET A 6 -1.65 0.58 -16.17
CA MET A 6 -0.26 0.95 -16.39
C MET A 6 -0.17 2.10 -17.39
N GLY A 7 0.58 3.14 -17.04
CA GLY A 7 0.78 4.30 -17.90
C GLY A 7 1.81 5.28 -17.35
N HIS A 8 2.33 6.14 -18.21
CA HIS A 8 3.32 7.13 -17.84
C HIS A 8 2.71 8.41 -17.27
N ASP A 9 1.58 8.85 -17.83
CA ASP A 9 0.89 10.04 -17.35
C ASP A 9 0.01 9.69 -16.15
N PHE A 10 0.29 10.43 -15.11
CA PHE A 10 -0.27 10.19 -13.79
C PHE A 10 -1.73 10.66 -13.69
N ASN A 11 -2.05 11.80 -14.28
CA ASN A 11 -3.39 12.37 -14.23
C ASN A 11 -4.36 11.50 -15.04
N THR A 12 -3.94 11.07 -16.22
CA THR A 12 -4.72 10.19 -17.09
C THR A 12 -5.04 8.86 -16.40
N THR A 13 -4.02 8.21 -15.81
CA THR A 13 -4.24 6.93 -15.11
C THR A 13 -5.10 7.07 -13.87
N THR A 14 -4.98 8.18 -13.11
CA THR A 14 -5.81 8.42 -11.92
C THR A 14 -7.28 8.68 -12.31
N ASN A 15 -7.53 9.53 -13.31
CA ASN A 15 -8.89 9.80 -13.77
C ASN A 15 -9.57 8.52 -14.29
N LEU A 16 -8.82 7.69 -15.00
CA LEU A 16 -9.29 6.41 -15.50
C LEU A 16 -9.62 5.46 -14.34
N ALA A 17 -8.76 5.38 -13.32
CA ALA A 17 -9.00 4.56 -12.14
C ALA A 17 -10.27 4.99 -11.38
N HIS A 18 -10.51 6.28 -11.22
CA HIS A 18 -11.74 6.78 -10.61
C HIS A 18 -12.97 6.40 -11.44
N SER A 19 -12.92 6.57 -12.76
CA SER A 19 -14.02 6.15 -13.65
C SER A 19 -14.32 4.65 -13.55
N ILE A 20 -13.28 3.83 -13.49
CA ILE A 20 -13.40 2.38 -13.34
C ILE A 20 -13.94 2.03 -11.95
N ALA A 21 -13.46 2.67 -10.89
CA ALA A 21 -13.95 2.44 -9.55
C ALA A 21 -15.45 2.75 -9.41
N GLU A 22 -15.94 3.83 -10.03
CA GLU A 22 -17.38 4.15 -10.07
C GLU A 22 -18.20 3.06 -10.80
N LYS A 23 -17.69 2.56 -11.92
CA LYS A 23 -18.35 1.44 -12.63
C LYS A 23 -18.29 0.15 -11.81
N ALA A 24 -17.16 -0.12 -11.16
CA ALA A 24 -16.96 -1.30 -10.34
C ALA A 24 -17.90 -1.35 -9.12
N ARG A 25 -18.27 -0.20 -8.56
CA ARG A 25 -19.30 -0.12 -7.49
C ARG A 25 -20.68 -0.60 -7.90
N GLN A 26 -20.94 -0.66 -9.20
CA GLN A 26 -22.22 -1.14 -9.74
C GLN A 26 -22.22 -2.65 -9.99
N ILE A 27 -21.09 -3.34 -9.83
CA ILE A 27 -21.01 -4.79 -9.99
C ILE A 27 -21.78 -5.48 -8.86
N PRO A 28 -22.74 -6.33 -9.15
CA PRO A 28 -23.44 -7.12 -8.14
C PRO A 28 -22.45 -8.02 -7.38
N GLY A 29 -22.41 -7.89 -6.06
CA GLY A 29 -21.51 -8.68 -5.22
C GLY A 29 -20.10 -8.09 -5.03
N ALA A 30 -19.83 -6.89 -5.52
CA ALA A 30 -18.65 -6.12 -5.12
C ALA A 30 -18.94 -5.39 -3.79
N GLU A 31 -18.11 -5.61 -2.77
CA GLU A 31 -18.32 -5.04 -1.43
C GLU A 31 -17.44 -3.84 -1.16
N ASP A 32 -16.15 -3.94 -1.46
CA ASP A 32 -15.18 -2.88 -1.21
C ASP A 32 -14.33 -2.63 -2.45
N ILE A 33 -14.31 -1.37 -2.89
CA ILE A 33 -13.51 -0.94 -4.03
C ILE A 33 -12.48 0.08 -3.55
N LYS A 34 -11.20 -0.27 -3.73
CA LYS A 34 -10.07 0.57 -3.36
C LYS A 34 -9.21 0.90 -4.56
N ILE A 35 -8.81 2.15 -4.66
CA ILE A 35 -7.76 2.57 -5.58
C ILE A 35 -6.45 2.54 -4.79
N SER A 36 -5.40 1.90 -5.31
CA SER A 36 -4.11 1.76 -4.59
C SER A 36 -3.44 3.11 -4.30
N ARG A 37 -3.92 4.15 -4.96
CA ARG A 37 -3.53 5.53 -4.79
C ARG A 37 -4.75 6.39 -4.49
N ASP A 38 -5.46 6.05 -3.46
CA ASP A 38 -6.55 6.88 -2.95
C ASP A 38 -5.93 7.91 -2.00
N GLU A 39 -6.12 9.19 -2.37
CA GLU A 39 -5.81 10.41 -1.63
C GLU A 39 -4.32 10.72 -1.40
N ASP A 40 -3.94 11.92 -1.76
CA ASP A 40 -2.72 12.57 -1.29
C ASP A 40 -2.78 12.62 0.23
N LYS A 41 -1.94 11.82 0.89
CA LYS A 41 -1.85 11.86 2.36
C LYS A 41 -1.28 13.19 2.77
N SER A 42 -2.05 13.93 3.56
CA SER A 42 -1.55 15.13 4.22
C SER A 42 -0.44 14.73 5.20
N GLU A 43 0.74 15.23 4.97
CA GLU A 43 1.91 15.08 5.84
C GLU A 43 2.33 16.44 6.37
N LEU A 44 2.79 16.47 7.62
CA LEU A 44 3.39 17.67 8.19
C LEU A 44 4.91 17.59 8.02
N ARG A 45 5.45 18.55 7.28
CA ARG A 45 6.89 18.68 7.08
C ARG A 45 7.42 19.81 7.96
N ILE A 46 8.39 19.46 8.81
CA ILE A 46 9.07 20.43 9.67
C ILE A 46 10.32 20.90 8.93
N MET A 47 10.31 22.15 8.50
CA MET A 47 11.43 22.82 7.82
C MET A 47 12.27 23.56 8.86
N LEU A 48 13.38 22.95 9.28
CA LEU A 48 14.28 23.53 10.27
C LEU A 48 15.27 24.50 9.64
N ASP A 49 15.46 25.65 10.28
CA ASP A 49 16.42 26.68 9.90
C ASP A 49 17.77 26.40 10.55
N GLN A 50 18.80 26.17 9.74
CA GLN A 50 20.16 25.81 10.21
C GLN A 50 20.81 26.91 11.04
N ASP A 51 20.60 28.18 10.71
CA ASP A 51 21.17 29.30 11.45
C ASP A 51 20.52 29.44 12.82
N LYS A 52 19.21 29.22 12.92
CA LYS A 52 18.50 29.22 14.19
C LYS A 52 18.94 28.04 15.06
N LEU A 53 19.08 26.85 14.48
CA LEU A 53 19.59 25.67 15.18
C LEU A 53 21.00 25.93 15.75
N ALA A 54 21.90 26.49 14.95
CA ALA A 54 23.26 26.77 15.36
C ALA A 54 23.33 27.76 16.54
N ARG A 55 22.47 28.79 16.55
CA ARG A 55 22.39 29.75 17.68
C ARG A 55 22.02 29.09 19.00
N HIS A 56 21.20 28.05 18.96
CA HIS A 56 20.75 27.25 20.10
C HIS A 56 21.66 26.04 20.39
N GLY A 57 22.71 25.84 19.59
CA GLY A 57 23.63 24.70 19.73
C GLY A 57 22.93 23.36 19.47
N LEU A 58 21.92 23.35 18.57
CA LEU A 58 21.14 22.19 18.19
C LEU A 58 21.50 21.75 16.78
N THR A 59 21.32 20.47 16.51
CA THR A 59 21.42 19.89 15.18
C THR A 59 20.05 19.40 14.71
N THR A 60 19.87 19.28 13.39
CA THR A 60 18.64 18.71 12.79
C THR A 60 18.36 17.29 13.32
N SER A 61 19.41 16.50 13.52
CA SER A 61 19.29 15.13 14.04
C SER A 61 18.76 15.08 15.47
N GLU A 62 19.22 15.99 16.33
CA GLU A 62 18.77 16.07 17.73
C GLU A 62 17.30 16.49 17.79
N VAL A 63 16.92 17.56 17.08
CA VAL A 63 15.52 18.00 17.00
C VAL A 63 14.63 16.92 16.40
N GLY A 64 15.05 16.29 15.31
CA GLY A 64 14.30 15.21 14.66
C GLY A 64 14.11 14.00 15.58
N SER A 65 15.14 13.59 16.30
CA SER A 65 15.06 12.49 17.28
C SER A 65 14.16 12.85 18.46
N TYR A 66 14.27 14.07 18.95
CA TYR A 66 13.42 14.58 20.04
C TYR A 66 11.95 14.55 19.63
N MET A 67 11.61 15.10 18.44
CA MET A 67 10.26 15.13 17.92
C MET A 67 9.71 13.72 17.69
N ARG A 68 10.48 12.84 17.06
CA ARG A 68 10.08 11.43 16.84
C ARG A 68 9.71 10.76 18.16
N ASN A 69 10.57 10.87 19.16
CA ASN A 69 10.33 10.22 20.45
C ASN A 69 9.08 10.78 21.17
N ARG A 70 8.75 12.05 20.98
CA ARG A 70 7.60 12.69 21.64
C ARG A 70 6.29 12.46 20.89
N ILE A 71 6.33 12.40 19.56
CA ILE A 71 5.13 12.22 18.74
C ILE A 71 4.79 10.73 18.56
N TYR A 72 5.75 9.93 18.08
CA TYR A 72 5.52 8.49 17.83
C TYR A 72 5.73 7.64 19.07
N GLY A 73 6.59 8.07 19.97
CA GLY A 73 6.89 7.39 21.21
C GLY A 73 8.28 6.76 21.25
N TYR A 74 8.82 6.74 22.44
CA TYR A 74 10.08 6.10 22.78
C TYR A 74 9.81 4.72 23.36
N ARG A 75 10.39 3.68 22.76
CA ARG A 75 10.23 2.27 23.12
C ARG A 75 11.58 1.74 23.59
N ASN A 76 11.86 1.83 24.86
CA ASN A 76 13.12 1.33 25.41
C ASN A 76 12.96 0.40 26.61
N SER A 77 11.75 0.19 27.06
CA SER A 77 11.44 -0.64 28.22
C SER A 77 10.34 -1.59 27.93
N LYS A 78 10.41 -2.79 28.52
CA LYS A 78 9.39 -3.81 28.44
C LYS A 78 8.86 -4.11 29.83
N TYR A 79 7.57 -4.28 29.92
CA TYR A 79 6.92 -4.82 31.09
C TYR A 79 6.74 -6.33 30.91
N LYS A 80 7.18 -7.11 31.93
CA LYS A 80 7.08 -8.57 31.91
C LYS A 80 6.04 -9.01 32.94
N GLU A 81 5.04 -9.74 32.46
CA GLU A 81 4.02 -10.33 33.31
C GLU A 81 3.63 -11.71 32.79
N ASN A 82 3.53 -12.69 33.68
CA ASN A 82 3.12 -14.09 33.38
C ASN A 82 3.89 -14.74 32.21
N GLY A 83 5.16 -14.34 31.98
CA GLY A 83 5.99 -14.88 30.91
C GLY A 83 5.84 -14.15 29.56
N GLU A 84 4.95 -13.17 29.48
CA GLU A 84 4.79 -12.29 28.30
C GLU A 84 5.50 -10.95 28.48
N GLU A 85 5.92 -10.37 27.37
CA GLU A 85 6.62 -9.07 27.35
C GLU A 85 5.75 -8.03 26.59
N TYR A 86 5.48 -6.92 27.27
CA TYR A 86 4.72 -5.79 26.72
C TYR A 86 5.62 -4.59 26.54
N ASP A 87 5.61 -3.97 25.35
CA ASP A 87 6.37 -2.75 25.09
C ASP A 87 5.80 -1.55 25.86
N ILE A 88 6.65 -0.85 26.61
CA ILE A 88 6.28 0.40 27.25
C ILE A 88 6.59 1.54 26.25
N ILE A 89 5.56 2.26 25.83
CA ILE A 89 5.66 3.38 24.90
C ILE A 89 5.43 4.68 25.66
N VAL A 90 6.45 5.54 25.70
CA VAL A 90 6.36 6.87 26.31
C VAL A 90 6.26 7.93 25.21
N ARG A 91 5.15 8.65 25.15
CA ARG A 91 4.90 9.72 24.17
C ARG A 91 4.07 10.85 24.78
N PHE A 92 3.98 11.98 24.08
CA PHE A 92 3.06 13.04 24.48
C PHE A 92 1.60 12.57 24.41
N ASP A 93 0.79 13.07 25.33
CA ASP A 93 -0.65 12.94 25.27
C ASP A 93 -1.20 13.53 23.95
N GLU A 94 -2.29 13.00 23.46
CA GLU A 94 -2.89 13.37 22.17
C GLU A 94 -3.17 14.86 22.06
N LYS A 95 -3.65 15.48 23.12
CA LYS A 95 -3.92 16.93 23.17
C LYS A 95 -2.71 17.82 22.83
N TYR A 96 -1.46 17.34 23.01
CA TYR A 96 -0.24 18.11 22.70
C TYR A 96 0.35 17.78 21.30
N ARG A 97 -0.32 16.94 20.52
CA ARG A 97 0.15 16.52 19.19
C ARG A 97 -0.98 16.40 18.16
N SER A 98 -2.19 16.89 18.48
CA SER A 98 -3.38 16.76 17.63
C SER A 98 -3.55 17.89 16.61
N SER A 99 -2.82 18.99 16.76
CA SER A 99 -2.89 20.13 15.84
C SER A 99 -1.51 20.69 15.52
N ILE A 100 -1.42 21.41 14.39
CA ILE A 100 -0.18 22.09 13.97
C ILE A 100 0.27 23.05 15.06
N THR A 101 -0.64 23.83 15.61
CA THR A 101 -0.36 24.81 16.67
C THR A 101 0.25 24.17 17.92
N GLU A 102 -0.24 23.00 18.31
CA GLU A 102 0.31 22.27 19.45
C GLU A 102 1.72 21.75 19.17
N ILE A 103 1.93 21.24 17.96
CA ILE A 103 3.25 20.76 17.53
C ILE A 103 4.26 21.92 17.46
N GLU A 104 3.89 23.08 16.93
CA GLU A 104 4.72 24.29 16.90
C GLU A 104 5.15 24.77 18.28
N ASN A 105 4.30 24.56 19.28
CA ASN A 105 4.58 24.96 20.66
C ASN A 105 5.34 23.90 21.48
N ILE A 106 5.70 22.77 20.90
CA ILE A 106 6.53 21.76 21.59
C ILE A 106 7.85 22.41 22.02
N ILE A 107 8.16 22.26 23.30
CA ILE A 107 9.38 22.77 23.90
C ILE A 107 10.50 21.77 23.74
N ILE A 108 11.60 22.22 23.14
CA ILE A 108 12.83 21.46 22.92
C ILE A 108 13.93 22.04 23.83
N PRO A 109 14.61 21.23 24.63
CA PRO A 109 15.76 21.70 25.38
C PRO A 109 16.90 22.01 24.40
N ASP A 110 17.49 23.20 24.48
CA ASP A 110 18.67 23.55 23.68
C ASP A 110 19.96 22.93 24.22
N GLY A 111 21.05 23.04 23.47
CA GLY A 111 22.34 22.53 23.88
C GLY A 111 22.94 23.21 25.16
N LYS A 112 22.28 24.28 25.63
CA LYS A 112 22.68 25.03 26.84
C LYS A 112 21.73 24.80 28.02
N GLY A 113 20.71 23.92 27.84
CA GLY A 113 19.70 23.63 28.86
C GLY A 113 18.55 24.63 28.92
N GLN A 114 18.45 25.58 27.96
CA GLN A 114 17.33 26.49 27.84
C GLN A 114 16.19 25.81 27.05
N LYS A 115 15.02 26.39 27.16
CA LYS A 115 13.82 25.87 26.50
C LYS A 115 13.51 26.73 25.28
N VAL A 116 13.48 26.12 24.08
CA VAL A 116 13.11 26.75 22.81
C VAL A 116 11.90 26.05 22.23
N ARG A 117 10.97 26.80 21.62
CA ARG A 117 9.81 26.21 20.94
C ARG A 117 10.18 25.82 19.52
N LEU A 118 9.54 24.75 19.00
CA LEU A 118 9.79 24.28 17.65
C LEU A 118 9.62 25.40 16.60
N LYS A 119 8.58 26.25 16.72
CA LYS A 119 8.34 27.39 15.82
C LYS A 119 9.46 28.44 15.80
N GLU A 120 10.29 28.49 16.82
CA GLU A 120 11.47 29.38 16.88
C GLU A 120 12.63 28.80 16.07
N LEU A 121 12.65 27.48 15.84
CA LEU A 121 13.67 26.75 15.12
C LEU A 121 13.35 26.50 13.65
N GLY A 122 12.07 26.61 13.26
CA GLY A 122 11.64 26.33 11.89
C GLY A 122 10.16 26.56 11.69
N GLU A 123 9.64 26.06 10.57
CA GLU A 123 8.24 26.17 10.16
C GLU A 123 7.65 24.80 9.95
N ILE A 124 6.35 24.64 10.22
CA ILE A 124 5.59 23.45 9.86
C ILE A 124 4.78 23.77 8.61
N GLN A 125 5.00 22.99 7.56
CA GLN A 125 4.26 23.09 6.31
C GLN A 125 3.43 21.84 6.12
N GLU A 126 2.17 22.02 5.76
CA GLU A 126 1.34 20.92 5.27
C GLU A 126 1.78 20.56 3.85
N PHE A 127 2.11 19.32 3.65
CA PHE A 127 2.59 18.79 2.38
C PHE A 127 1.72 17.61 1.99
N PHE A 128 1.20 17.65 0.78
CA PHE A 128 0.53 16.51 0.20
C PHE A 128 1.56 15.62 -0.47
N SER A 129 1.89 14.53 0.20
CA SER A 129 2.84 13.56 -0.33
C SER A 129 2.14 12.67 -1.33
N PRO A 130 2.66 12.56 -2.57
CA PRO A 130 2.14 11.55 -3.47
C PRO A 130 2.31 10.19 -2.83
N PRO A 131 1.28 9.35 -2.87
CA PRO A 131 1.33 8.01 -2.29
C PRO A 131 2.41 7.16 -2.97
N ASN A 132 2.66 5.97 -2.43
CA ASN A 132 3.64 5.04 -2.96
C ASN A 132 3.48 4.84 -4.47
N ILE A 133 4.58 5.00 -5.20
CA ILE A 133 4.60 4.73 -6.63
C ILE A 133 4.93 3.26 -6.85
N GLU A 134 3.90 2.46 -7.10
CA GLU A 134 4.09 1.07 -7.53
C GLU A 134 4.50 0.99 -8.99
N ARG A 135 5.31 -0.03 -9.31
CA ARG A 135 5.73 -0.31 -10.68
C ARG A 135 5.66 -1.81 -10.97
N LYS A 136 5.11 -2.16 -12.14
CA LYS A 136 5.15 -3.52 -12.71
C LYS A 136 5.83 -3.41 -14.08
N SER A 137 6.81 -4.25 -14.35
CA SER A 137 7.56 -4.23 -15.62
C SER A 137 8.15 -2.87 -16.00
N LYS A 138 8.67 -2.10 -15.02
CA LYS A 138 9.24 -0.74 -15.14
C LYS A 138 8.22 0.37 -15.46
N GLN A 139 6.96 0.06 -15.68
CA GLN A 139 5.89 1.03 -15.84
C GLN A 139 5.23 1.35 -14.50
N ARG A 140 4.68 2.57 -14.36
CA ARG A 140 3.89 2.93 -13.18
C ARG A 140 2.60 2.14 -13.18
N LEU A 141 2.26 1.60 -12.03
CA LEU A 141 1.08 0.77 -11.81
C LEU A 141 0.12 1.49 -10.85
N LEU A 142 -1.14 1.54 -11.25
CA LEU A 142 -2.26 1.90 -10.41
C LEU A 142 -3.23 0.74 -10.38
N LYS A 143 -3.74 0.37 -9.21
CA LYS A 143 -4.66 -0.75 -9.04
C LYS A 143 -6.02 -0.25 -8.57
N VAL A 144 -7.06 -0.78 -9.16
CA VAL A 144 -8.42 -0.72 -8.62
C VAL A 144 -8.75 -2.11 -8.09
N SER A 145 -8.70 -2.26 -6.77
CA SER A 145 -8.97 -3.53 -6.08
C SER A 145 -10.45 -3.66 -5.79
N ILE A 146 -11.04 -4.76 -6.21
CA ILE A 146 -12.45 -5.11 -5.99
C ILE A 146 -12.50 -6.33 -5.08
N THR A 147 -13.07 -6.16 -3.90
CA THR A 147 -13.27 -7.26 -2.94
C THR A 147 -14.66 -7.87 -3.16
N PRO A 148 -14.77 -9.18 -3.41
CA PRO A 148 -16.06 -9.83 -3.51
C PRO A 148 -16.75 -9.93 -2.15
N ALA A 149 -18.07 -9.82 -2.13
CA ALA A 149 -18.88 -10.10 -0.95
C ALA A 149 -18.83 -11.59 -0.58
N ALA A 150 -19.15 -11.90 0.68
CA ALA A 150 -19.15 -13.28 1.15
C ALA A 150 -20.06 -14.17 0.30
N GLY A 151 -19.50 -15.26 -0.25
CA GLY A 151 -20.23 -16.22 -1.10
C GLY A 151 -20.27 -15.90 -2.58
N VAL A 152 -19.69 -14.79 -3.02
CA VAL A 152 -19.55 -14.45 -4.45
C VAL A 152 -18.25 -15.03 -4.99
N ALA A 153 -18.32 -15.70 -6.14
CA ALA A 153 -17.13 -16.28 -6.75
C ALA A 153 -16.21 -15.20 -7.33
N LEU A 154 -14.90 -15.39 -7.14
CA LEU A 154 -13.89 -14.47 -7.67
C LEU A 154 -13.99 -14.32 -9.21
N GLY A 155 -14.32 -15.41 -9.90
CA GLY A 155 -14.49 -15.45 -11.35
C GLY A 155 -15.63 -14.58 -11.88
N ASP A 156 -16.74 -14.47 -11.12
CA ASP A 156 -17.88 -13.64 -11.52
C ASP A 156 -17.49 -12.15 -11.47
N ILE A 157 -16.79 -11.74 -10.41
CA ILE A 157 -16.25 -10.37 -10.29
C ILE A 157 -15.21 -10.10 -11.38
N ALA A 158 -14.34 -11.07 -11.68
CA ALA A 158 -13.34 -10.92 -12.73
C ALA A 158 -13.97 -10.76 -14.12
N THR A 159 -15.05 -11.51 -14.41
CA THR A 159 -15.78 -11.40 -15.68
C THR A 159 -16.44 -10.02 -15.80
N ALA A 160 -17.11 -9.55 -14.76
CA ALA A 160 -17.72 -8.22 -14.75
C ALA A 160 -16.65 -7.10 -14.84
N ALA A 161 -15.50 -7.28 -14.19
CA ALA A 161 -14.37 -6.36 -14.30
C ALA A 161 -13.79 -6.31 -15.72
N GLN A 162 -13.73 -7.48 -16.42
CA GLN A 162 -13.29 -7.53 -17.80
C GLN A 162 -14.27 -6.79 -18.73
N GLU A 163 -15.57 -6.94 -18.51
CA GLU A 163 -16.57 -6.18 -19.28
C GLU A 163 -16.43 -4.66 -19.10
N ILE A 164 -16.05 -4.20 -17.89
CA ILE A 164 -15.77 -2.78 -17.66
C ILE A 164 -14.54 -2.32 -18.45
N ILE A 165 -13.49 -3.14 -18.49
CA ILE A 165 -12.28 -2.84 -19.28
C ILE A 165 -12.62 -2.74 -20.76
N ASP A 166 -13.34 -3.73 -21.29
CA ASP A 166 -13.69 -3.83 -22.72
C ASP A 166 -14.60 -2.67 -23.18
N ASN A 167 -15.44 -2.16 -22.28
CA ASN A 167 -16.36 -1.04 -22.53
C ASN A 167 -15.78 0.33 -22.13
N THR A 168 -14.49 0.41 -21.83
CA THR A 168 -13.83 1.67 -21.46
C THR A 168 -12.87 2.10 -22.56
N GLU A 169 -12.97 3.35 -23.02
CA GLU A 169 -12.00 3.92 -23.95
C GLU A 169 -10.64 4.06 -23.27
N ILE A 170 -9.67 3.27 -23.73
CA ILE A 170 -8.32 3.25 -23.18
C ILE A 170 -7.42 4.11 -24.08
N PRO A 171 -6.77 5.16 -23.54
CA PRO A 171 -5.76 5.94 -24.29
C PRO A 171 -4.59 5.03 -24.74
N GLN A 172 -4.00 5.34 -25.91
CA GLN A 172 -2.94 4.50 -26.51
C GLN A 172 -1.71 4.28 -25.61
N GLU A 173 -1.48 5.18 -24.64
CA GLU A 173 -0.34 5.13 -23.73
C GLU A 173 -0.65 4.39 -22.42
N VAL A 174 -1.86 3.88 -22.26
CA VAL A 174 -2.32 3.18 -21.07
C VAL A 174 -2.65 1.73 -21.41
N SER A 175 -2.24 0.81 -20.57
CA SER A 175 -2.60 -0.59 -20.65
C SER A 175 -3.38 -1.00 -19.40
N MET A 176 -4.43 -1.79 -19.56
CA MET A 176 -5.24 -2.33 -18.48
C MET A 176 -5.33 -3.84 -18.53
N TYR A 177 -5.22 -4.48 -17.37
CA TYR A 177 -5.29 -5.94 -17.23
C TYR A 177 -6.01 -6.31 -15.94
N ILE A 178 -6.56 -7.51 -15.90
CA ILE A 178 -6.99 -8.12 -14.65
C ILE A 178 -5.80 -8.83 -14.03
N GLY A 179 -5.46 -8.47 -12.80
CA GLY A 179 -4.38 -9.03 -12.02
C GLY A 179 -4.83 -9.48 -10.63
N GLY A 180 -3.83 -9.65 -9.74
CA GLY A 180 -4.06 -10.05 -8.37
C GLY A 180 -4.43 -11.51 -8.23
N SER A 181 -5.15 -11.87 -7.18
CA SER A 181 -5.49 -13.28 -6.86
C SER A 181 -6.17 -14.04 -7.97
N TYR A 182 -6.85 -13.37 -8.91
CA TYR A 182 -7.45 -14.03 -10.06
C TYR A 182 -6.40 -14.47 -11.09
N GLU A 183 -5.40 -13.64 -11.36
CA GLU A 183 -4.26 -13.99 -12.22
C GLU A 183 -3.51 -15.19 -11.64
N ASP A 184 -3.18 -15.15 -10.33
CA ASP A 184 -2.50 -16.23 -9.61
C ASP A 184 -3.30 -17.54 -9.66
N GLN A 185 -4.62 -17.45 -9.54
CA GLN A 185 -5.51 -18.59 -9.62
C GLN A 185 -5.52 -19.21 -11.04
N GLN A 186 -5.57 -18.40 -12.08
CA GLN A 186 -5.53 -18.86 -13.47
C GLN A 186 -4.22 -19.57 -13.79
N GLU A 187 -3.08 -18.99 -13.38
CA GLU A 187 -1.75 -19.61 -13.55
C GLU A 187 -1.67 -20.95 -12.81
N SER A 188 -2.20 -20.98 -11.58
CA SER A 188 -2.24 -22.21 -10.77
C SER A 188 -3.07 -23.29 -11.45
N PHE A 189 -4.26 -22.97 -11.94
CA PHE A 189 -5.12 -23.94 -12.65
C PHE A 189 -4.49 -24.42 -13.96
N SER A 190 -3.85 -23.56 -14.72
CA SER A 190 -3.12 -23.93 -15.93
C SER A 190 -2.01 -24.92 -15.64
N SER A 191 -1.23 -24.66 -14.59
CA SER A 191 -0.13 -25.54 -14.14
C SER A 191 -0.67 -26.89 -13.64
N LEU A 192 -1.74 -26.90 -12.87
CA LEU A 192 -2.40 -28.13 -12.39
C LEU A 192 -2.97 -28.95 -13.53
N PHE A 193 -3.57 -28.33 -14.55
CA PHE A 193 -4.06 -29.01 -15.72
C PHE A 193 -2.96 -29.69 -16.51
N LEU A 194 -1.83 -29.02 -16.69
CA LEU A 194 -0.65 -29.60 -17.34
C LEU A 194 -0.11 -30.81 -16.55
N LEU A 195 -0.02 -30.71 -15.22
CA LEU A 195 0.40 -31.79 -14.36
C LEU A 195 -0.58 -32.98 -14.41
N LEU A 196 -1.89 -32.71 -14.50
CA LEU A 196 -2.91 -33.75 -14.64
C LEU A 196 -2.73 -34.50 -15.95
N LEU A 197 -2.53 -33.81 -17.07
CA LEU A 197 -2.25 -34.45 -18.37
C LEU A 197 -0.97 -35.29 -18.31
N LEU A 198 0.08 -34.77 -17.70
CA LEU A 198 1.34 -35.50 -17.53
C LEU A 198 1.15 -36.76 -16.67
N SER A 199 0.39 -36.67 -15.58
CA SER A 199 0.12 -37.82 -14.73
C SER A 199 -0.70 -38.90 -15.44
N LEU A 200 -1.71 -38.53 -16.23
CA LEU A 200 -2.47 -39.46 -17.07
C LEU A 200 -1.57 -40.14 -18.11
N MET A 201 -0.66 -39.40 -18.74
CA MET A 201 0.30 -39.94 -19.67
C MET A 201 1.23 -40.95 -19.00
N LEU A 202 1.75 -40.64 -17.83
CA LEU A 202 2.58 -41.54 -17.05
C LEU A 202 1.87 -42.84 -16.66
N VAL A 203 0.62 -42.71 -16.15
CA VAL A 203 -0.22 -43.87 -15.84
C VAL A 203 -0.41 -44.75 -17.07
N TYR A 204 -0.71 -44.11 -18.23
CA TYR A 204 -0.89 -44.83 -19.48
C TYR A 204 0.38 -45.58 -19.88
N ILE A 205 1.55 -44.95 -19.79
CA ILE A 205 2.84 -45.56 -20.11
C ILE A 205 3.13 -46.75 -19.20
N VAL A 206 2.90 -46.61 -17.89
CA VAL A 206 3.09 -47.70 -16.93
C VAL A 206 2.14 -48.85 -17.23
N MET A 207 0.87 -48.57 -17.52
CA MET A 207 -0.13 -49.59 -17.90
C MET A 207 0.29 -50.31 -19.21
N ALA A 208 0.69 -49.54 -20.23
CA ALA A 208 1.14 -50.12 -21.51
C ALA A 208 2.39 -51.01 -21.34
N ALA A 209 3.34 -50.61 -20.49
CA ALA A 209 4.51 -51.39 -20.17
C ALA A 209 4.18 -52.69 -19.39
N GLN A 210 3.22 -52.61 -18.48
CA GLN A 210 2.81 -53.72 -17.61
C GLN A 210 1.99 -54.76 -18.36
N PHE A 211 1.17 -54.33 -19.33
CA PHE A 211 0.33 -55.23 -20.11
C PHE A 211 0.88 -55.58 -21.50
N GLU A 212 2.12 -55.17 -21.77
CA GLU A 212 2.81 -55.40 -23.08
C GLU A 212 1.94 -55.05 -24.31
N SER A 213 0.97 -54.15 -24.14
CA SER A 213 0.05 -53.77 -25.20
C SER A 213 -0.28 -52.27 -25.12
N PHE A 214 -0.15 -51.60 -26.28
CA PHE A 214 -0.59 -50.20 -26.42
C PHE A 214 -2.11 -50.05 -26.68
N LYS A 215 -2.81 -51.19 -26.89
CA LYS A 215 -4.21 -51.23 -27.17
C LYS A 215 -4.84 -52.37 -26.39
N MET A 216 -5.72 -52.08 -25.47
CA MET A 216 -6.60 -53.01 -24.83
C MET A 216 -7.78 -53.35 -25.73
#